data_cfaf003625bb47df8e4181c3a11eb5e1
#
_entry.id   cfaf003625bb47df8e4181c3a11eb5e1
#
_cell.length_a   1.000
_cell.length_b   1.000
_cell.length_c   1.000
_cell.angle_alpha   90.00
_cell.angle_beta   90.00
_cell.angle_gamma   90.00
#
_symmetry.space_group_name_H-M   'P 1'
#
loop_
_entity.id
_entity.type
_entity.pdbx_description
1 polymer ?
#
loop_
_entity_poly.entity_id
_entity_poly.type
_entity_poly.pdbx_seq_one_letter_code
_entity_poly.pdbx_strand_id
1 'polypeptide(L)'
;NNSLETFREIQDLSKIKDDPKFVKDNDDMIKVFGNFATKNNYKFPEKIVKDMALDAYDNVIKKLKFHFNRPRPKELAKEYGIKLNDIELKSMKTPSYPSGHSAQGRLVANYLNDLNNTNRFTVLGENISDSRNIAKAHYKSDSEFGKQIGDELYKHLKEKV
;
A
#
# COMPACT_ATOMS: atom_id res chain seq x y z
N ASN A 1 -17.99 6.67 -6.46
CA ASN A 1 -17.30 7.95 -6.27
C ASN A 1 -18.18 9.03 -5.64
N ASN A 2 -19.48 9.00 -5.91
CA ASN A 2 -20.44 9.94 -5.32
C ASN A 2 -21.31 9.29 -4.26
N SER A 3 -20.85 8.18 -3.69
CA SER A 3 -21.60 7.45 -2.68
C SER A 3 -21.44 8.07 -1.30
N LEU A 4 -22.42 7.84 -0.44
CA LEU A 4 -22.35 8.22 0.98
C LEU A 4 -21.15 7.55 1.66
N GLU A 5 -20.83 6.33 1.27
CA GLU A 5 -19.69 5.59 1.80
C GLU A 5 -18.37 6.29 1.49
N THR A 6 -18.17 6.75 0.25
CA THR A 6 -16.98 7.50 -0.15
C THR A 6 -16.88 8.81 0.63
N PHE A 7 -17.98 9.52 0.79
CA PHE A 7 -18.03 10.74 1.59
C PHE A 7 -17.58 10.48 3.04
N ARG A 8 -18.07 9.41 3.64
CA ARG A 8 -17.69 9.01 5.00
C ARG A 8 -16.21 8.64 5.09
N GLU A 9 -15.68 7.93 4.10
CA GLU A 9 -14.26 7.59 4.06
C GLU A 9 -13.39 8.86 4.02
N ILE A 10 -13.78 9.86 3.25
CA ILE A 10 -13.06 11.14 3.19
C ILE A 10 -13.13 11.86 4.54
N GLN A 11 -14.30 11.87 5.18
CA GLN A 11 -14.45 12.44 6.51
C GLN A 11 -13.55 11.75 7.53
N ASP A 12 -13.48 10.41 7.48
CA ASP A 12 -12.63 9.63 8.38
C ASP A 12 -11.15 9.94 8.14
N LEU A 13 -10.73 10.05 6.87
CA LEU A 13 -9.36 10.44 6.54
C LEU A 13 -9.01 11.82 7.11
N SER A 14 -9.95 12.77 7.03
CA SER A 14 -9.70 14.13 7.51
C SER A 14 -9.43 14.18 9.02
N LYS A 15 -9.89 13.19 9.76
CA LYS A 15 -9.69 13.07 11.21
C LYS A 15 -8.39 12.38 11.60
N ILE A 16 -7.70 11.74 10.65
CA ILE A 16 -6.43 11.07 10.93
C ILE A 16 -5.36 12.14 11.16
N LYS A 17 -4.66 12.01 12.29
CA LYS A 17 -3.59 12.94 12.65
C LYS A 17 -2.41 12.80 11.69
N ASP A 18 -1.86 13.94 11.26
CA ASP A 18 -0.69 13.96 10.40
C ASP A 18 0.53 13.40 11.11
N ASP A 19 1.30 12.59 10.40
CA ASP A 19 2.57 12.05 10.88
C ASP A 19 3.56 11.97 9.72
N PRO A 20 4.16 13.11 9.32
CA PRO A 20 5.07 13.15 8.18
C PRO A 20 6.27 12.22 8.31
N LYS A 21 6.80 12.04 9.52
CA LYS A 21 7.94 11.15 9.75
C LYS A 21 7.56 9.70 9.47
N PHE A 22 6.41 9.25 9.96
CA PHE A 22 5.92 7.89 9.72
C PHE A 22 5.69 7.64 8.23
N VAL A 23 5.12 8.62 7.52
CA VAL A 23 4.90 8.51 6.07
C VAL A 23 6.23 8.39 5.34
N LYS A 24 7.19 9.23 5.67
CA LYS A 24 8.53 9.20 5.06
C LYS A 24 9.25 7.88 5.34
N ASP A 25 9.22 7.42 6.59
CA ASP A 25 9.91 6.20 7.02
C ASP A 25 9.34 4.95 6.32
N ASN A 26 8.09 4.99 5.89
CA ASN A 26 7.40 3.85 5.27
C ASN A 26 7.17 4.00 3.77
N ASP A 27 7.74 5.01 3.13
CA ASP A 27 7.52 5.27 1.70
C ASP A 27 8.30 4.30 0.80
N ASP A 28 9.53 3.98 1.15
CA ASP A 28 10.37 3.05 0.40
C ASP A 28 10.33 1.66 1.05
N MET A 29 9.48 0.79 0.51
CA MET A 29 9.28 -0.54 1.10
C MET A 29 10.53 -1.41 1.07
N ILE A 30 11.38 -1.25 0.05
CA ILE A 30 12.61 -2.04 -0.03
C ILE A 30 13.52 -1.72 1.16
N LYS A 31 13.63 -0.45 1.50
CA LYS A 31 14.39 -0.03 2.69
C LYS A 31 13.74 -0.52 3.98
N VAL A 32 12.42 -0.43 4.08
CA VAL A 32 11.69 -0.88 5.28
C VAL A 32 11.97 -2.35 5.54
N PHE A 33 11.72 -3.20 4.56
CA PHE A 33 11.91 -4.65 4.71
C PHE A 33 13.38 -5.02 4.83
N GLY A 34 14.23 -4.42 4.00
CA GLY A 34 15.66 -4.72 3.98
C GLY A 34 16.37 -4.34 5.28
N ASN A 35 16.08 -3.17 5.83
CA ASN A 35 16.68 -2.72 7.08
C ASN A 35 16.26 -3.61 8.26
N PHE A 36 14.99 -3.97 8.31
CA PHE A 36 14.48 -4.88 9.33
C PHE A 36 15.14 -6.26 9.22
N ALA A 37 15.23 -6.80 8.02
CA ALA A 37 15.83 -8.11 7.80
C ALA A 37 17.30 -8.13 8.19
N THR A 38 18.06 -7.11 7.79
CA THR A 38 19.49 -6.99 8.14
C THR A 38 19.68 -6.91 9.64
N LYS A 39 18.90 -6.08 10.31
CA LYS A 39 18.97 -5.89 11.76
C LYS A 39 18.67 -7.16 12.55
N ASN A 40 17.81 -8.02 12.02
CA ASN A 40 17.33 -9.21 12.71
C ASN A 40 17.91 -10.52 12.13
N ASN A 41 18.90 -10.43 11.25
CA ASN A 41 19.57 -11.58 10.61
C ASN A 41 18.63 -12.48 9.80
N TYR A 42 17.63 -11.88 9.17
CA TYR A 42 16.74 -12.57 8.23
C TYR A 42 17.29 -12.48 6.80
N LYS A 43 16.92 -13.45 5.98
CA LYS A 43 17.23 -13.44 4.56
C LYS A 43 16.42 -12.38 3.83
N PHE A 44 17.10 -11.61 2.97
CA PHE A 44 16.44 -10.59 2.16
C PHE A 44 17.03 -10.59 0.75
N PRO A 45 16.50 -11.40 -0.17
CA PRO A 45 16.97 -11.40 -1.57
C PRO A 45 16.40 -10.17 -2.29
N GLU A 46 17.12 -9.07 -2.21
CA GLU A 46 16.66 -7.75 -2.65
C GLU A 46 16.18 -7.75 -4.11
N LYS A 47 16.94 -8.36 -5.02
CA LYS A 47 16.57 -8.40 -6.43
C LYS A 47 15.24 -9.15 -6.65
N ILE A 48 15.07 -10.27 -5.99
CA ILE A 48 13.83 -11.07 -6.10
C ILE A 48 12.64 -10.26 -5.56
N VAL A 49 12.82 -9.59 -4.43
CA VAL A 49 11.79 -8.76 -3.82
C VAL A 49 11.40 -7.59 -4.74
N LYS A 50 12.39 -6.89 -5.30
CA LYS A 50 12.14 -5.78 -6.23
C LYS A 50 11.41 -6.27 -7.48
N ASP A 51 11.88 -7.35 -8.08
CA ASP A 51 11.28 -7.90 -9.30
C ASP A 51 9.83 -8.35 -9.05
N MET A 52 9.59 -9.00 -7.92
CA MET A 52 8.26 -9.44 -7.52
C MET A 52 7.29 -8.28 -7.35
N ALA A 53 7.70 -7.24 -6.64
CA ALA A 53 6.88 -6.07 -6.39
C ALA A 53 6.57 -5.32 -7.69
N LEU A 54 7.57 -5.15 -8.55
CA LEU A 54 7.41 -4.46 -9.82
C LEU A 54 6.52 -5.25 -10.79
N ASP A 55 6.72 -6.55 -10.88
CA ASP A 55 5.91 -7.43 -11.72
C ASP A 55 4.44 -7.40 -11.30
N ALA A 56 4.18 -7.47 -10.01
CA ALA A 56 2.83 -7.36 -9.47
C ALA A 56 2.17 -6.02 -9.85
N TYR A 57 2.93 -4.93 -9.76
CA TYR A 57 2.43 -3.61 -10.12
C TYR A 57 2.11 -3.54 -11.61
N ASP A 58 3.07 -3.86 -12.47
CA ASP A 58 2.93 -3.71 -13.92
C ASP A 58 1.85 -4.60 -14.52
N ASN A 59 1.73 -5.83 -14.02
CA ASN A 59 0.83 -6.83 -14.64
C ASN A 59 -0.54 -6.94 -13.99
N VAL A 60 -0.72 -6.47 -12.76
CA VAL A 60 -1.99 -6.60 -12.04
C VAL A 60 -2.48 -5.26 -11.50
N ILE A 61 -1.72 -4.64 -10.61
CA ILE A 61 -2.18 -3.48 -9.83
C ILE A 61 -2.50 -2.30 -10.74
N LYS A 62 -1.60 -1.95 -11.64
CA LYS A 62 -1.75 -0.83 -12.57
C LYS A 62 -2.98 -1.01 -13.45
N LYS A 63 -3.21 -2.22 -13.96
CA LYS A 63 -4.38 -2.54 -14.80
C LYS A 63 -5.67 -2.34 -14.02
N LEU A 64 -5.72 -2.78 -12.77
CA LEU A 64 -6.89 -2.59 -11.91
C LEU A 64 -7.11 -1.12 -11.60
N LYS A 65 -6.06 -0.36 -11.34
CA LYS A 65 -6.16 1.09 -11.09
C LYS A 65 -6.85 1.81 -12.25
N PHE A 66 -6.44 1.54 -13.46
CA PHE A 66 -7.00 2.19 -14.64
C PHE A 66 -8.36 1.63 -15.03
N HIS A 67 -8.65 0.37 -14.68
CA HIS A 67 -9.99 -0.20 -14.85
C HIS A 67 -11.02 0.51 -13.97
N PHE A 68 -10.76 0.66 -12.68
CA PHE A 68 -11.66 1.33 -11.74
C PHE A 68 -11.59 2.84 -11.83
N ASN A 69 -10.43 3.39 -12.13
CA ASN A 69 -10.19 4.82 -12.35
C ASN A 69 -10.74 5.71 -11.21
N ARG A 70 -10.55 5.29 -9.98
CA ARG A 70 -11.05 6.04 -8.81
C ARG A 70 -10.21 7.28 -8.56
N PRO A 71 -10.83 8.47 -8.42
CA PRO A 71 -10.09 9.69 -8.05
C PRO A 71 -9.45 9.58 -6.67
N ARG A 72 -8.32 10.23 -6.49
CA ARG A 72 -7.64 10.28 -5.19
C ARG A 72 -8.49 11.04 -4.17
N PRO A 73 -8.29 10.76 -2.85
CA PRO A 73 -9.07 11.45 -1.82
C PRO A 73 -9.04 12.98 -1.90
N LYS A 74 -7.90 13.56 -2.22
CA LYS A 74 -7.74 15.01 -2.36
C LYS A 74 -8.67 15.60 -3.42
N GLU A 75 -8.82 14.92 -4.54
CA GLU A 75 -9.67 15.38 -5.64
C GLU A 75 -11.14 15.40 -5.23
N LEU A 76 -11.61 14.31 -4.62
CA LEU A 76 -13.00 14.23 -4.16
C LEU A 76 -13.28 15.10 -2.93
N ALA A 77 -12.30 15.28 -2.06
CA ALA A 77 -12.45 16.16 -0.90
C ALA A 77 -12.77 17.58 -1.31
N LYS A 78 -12.17 18.06 -2.39
CA LYS A 78 -12.49 19.39 -2.95
C LYS A 78 -13.95 19.50 -3.35
N GLU A 79 -14.49 18.46 -4.01
CA GLU A 79 -15.89 18.45 -4.43
C GLU A 79 -16.85 18.46 -3.25
N TYR A 80 -16.48 17.84 -2.14
CA TYR A 80 -17.31 17.77 -0.95
C TYR A 80 -17.05 18.93 0.05
N GLY A 81 -16.14 19.84 -0.27
CA GLY A 81 -15.80 20.94 0.63
C GLY A 81 -15.06 20.50 1.89
N ILE A 82 -14.40 19.35 1.86
CA ILE A 82 -13.63 18.84 2.99
C ILE A 82 -12.14 19.15 2.76
N LYS A 83 -11.49 19.71 3.78
CA LYS A 83 -10.06 20.00 3.72
C LYS A 83 -9.26 18.79 4.17
N LEU A 84 -8.37 18.28 3.29
CA LEU A 84 -7.42 17.25 3.64
C LEU A 84 -6.00 17.83 3.63
N ASN A 85 -5.27 17.60 4.71
CA ASN A 85 -3.85 17.92 4.80
C ASN A 85 -3.07 16.71 4.28
N ASP A 86 -2.88 16.66 2.97
CA ASP A 86 -2.16 15.57 2.34
C ASP A 86 -0.66 15.83 2.28
N ILE A 87 0.11 14.75 2.18
CA ILE A 87 1.53 14.80 1.83
C ILE A 87 1.61 14.37 0.37
N GLU A 88 2.13 15.26 -0.47
CA GLU A 88 2.24 14.96 -1.90
C GLU A 88 3.31 13.91 -2.14
N LEU A 89 2.94 12.80 -2.79
CA LEU A 89 3.81 11.68 -3.11
C LEU A 89 3.76 11.42 -4.61
N LYS A 90 4.89 10.95 -5.17
CA LYS A 90 4.97 10.61 -6.60
C LYS A 90 3.94 9.56 -7.00
N SER A 91 3.63 8.63 -6.10
CA SER A 91 2.66 7.56 -6.33
C SER A 91 1.23 8.06 -6.48
N MET A 92 0.94 9.31 -6.14
CA MET A 92 -0.41 9.90 -6.26
C MET A 92 -0.82 10.27 -7.68
N LYS A 93 0.04 10.04 -8.66
CA LYS A 93 -0.22 10.38 -10.08
C LYS A 93 -1.08 9.36 -10.81
N THR A 94 -1.36 8.23 -10.20
CA THR A 94 -2.22 7.17 -10.76
C THR A 94 -3.55 7.13 -10.02
N PRO A 95 -4.60 6.49 -10.60
CA PRO A 95 -5.86 6.30 -9.87
C PRO A 95 -5.68 5.60 -8.53
N SER A 96 -6.65 5.80 -7.64
CA SER A 96 -6.53 5.47 -6.21
C SER A 96 -6.72 3.99 -5.89
N TYR A 97 -7.57 3.28 -6.58
CA TYR A 97 -8.05 1.96 -6.18
C TYR A 97 -7.56 0.87 -7.14
N PRO A 98 -6.88 -0.14 -6.67
CA PRO A 98 -6.42 -0.42 -5.31
C PRO A 98 -5.12 0.31 -4.95
N SER A 99 -4.77 0.31 -3.64
CA SER A 99 -3.49 0.82 -3.18
C SER A 99 -2.34 -0.09 -3.60
N GLY A 100 -1.39 0.44 -4.39
CA GLY A 100 -0.21 -0.31 -4.83
C GLY A 100 0.71 -0.66 -3.67
N HIS A 101 0.98 0.29 -2.79
CA HIS A 101 1.83 0.05 -1.61
C HIS A 101 1.24 -1.01 -0.68
N SER A 102 -0.08 -1.01 -0.50
CA SER A 102 -0.75 -2.02 0.33
C SER A 102 -0.62 -3.41 -0.28
N ALA A 103 -0.83 -3.53 -1.60
CA ALA A 103 -0.73 -4.81 -2.30
C ALA A 103 0.71 -5.32 -2.33
N GLN A 104 1.65 -4.46 -2.73
CA GLN A 104 3.07 -4.83 -2.81
C GLN A 104 3.65 -5.15 -1.43
N GLY A 105 3.31 -4.33 -0.42
CA GLY A 105 3.77 -4.55 0.95
C GLY A 105 3.26 -5.88 1.52
N ARG A 106 2.01 -6.22 1.24
CA ARG A 106 1.44 -7.50 1.69
C ARG A 106 2.08 -8.69 0.98
N LEU A 107 2.26 -8.60 -0.33
CA LEU A 107 2.93 -9.63 -1.12
C LEU A 107 4.34 -9.91 -0.61
N VAL A 108 5.13 -8.86 -0.44
CA VAL A 108 6.51 -8.97 0.03
C VAL A 108 6.56 -9.51 1.46
N ALA A 109 5.69 -9.04 2.35
CA ALA A 109 5.62 -9.53 3.73
C ALA A 109 5.32 -11.03 3.75
N ASN A 110 4.37 -11.50 2.96
CA ASN A 110 4.03 -12.92 2.88
C ASN A 110 5.22 -13.75 2.40
N TYR A 111 5.91 -13.26 1.36
CA TYR A 111 7.08 -13.94 0.82
C TYR A 111 8.22 -14.04 1.86
N LEU A 112 8.55 -12.92 2.51
CA LEU A 112 9.63 -12.88 3.50
C LEU A 112 9.30 -13.68 4.75
N ASN A 113 8.03 -13.71 5.15
CA ASN A 113 7.59 -14.55 6.28
C ASN A 113 7.83 -16.03 5.99
N ASP A 114 7.43 -16.51 4.81
CA ASP A 114 7.64 -17.91 4.43
C ASP A 114 9.13 -18.22 4.26
N LEU A 115 9.87 -17.34 3.62
CA LEU A 115 11.30 -17.53 3.40
C LEU A 115 12.07 -17.68 4.72
N ASN A 116 11.66 -16.92 5.74
CA ASN A 116 12.35 -16.85 7.03
C ASN A 116 11.64 -17.61 8.15
N ASN A 117 10.57 -18.32 7.82
CA ASN A 117 9.77 -19.07 8.79
C ASN A 117 9.37 -18.22 10.01
N THR A 118 8.78 -17.06 9.75
CA THR A 118 8.36 -16.10 10.77
C THR A 118 7.07 -15.40 10.33
N ASN A 119 6.46 -14.64 11.24
CA ASN A 119 5.33 -13.77 10.92
C ASN A 119 5.66 -12.29 11.18
N ARG A 120 6.91 -11.97 11.42
CA ARG A 120 7.32 -10.63 11.87
C ARG A 120 7.29 -9.57 10.77
N PHE A 121 7.27 -9.97 9.50
CA PHE A 121 7.20 -9.01 8.39
C PHE A 121 5.78 -8.46 8.17
N THR A 122 4.75 -9.11 8.70
CA THR A 122 3.36 -8.68 8.53
C THR A 122 3.13 -7.25 9.02
N VAL A 123 3.65 -6.91 10.21
CA VAL A 123 3.49 -5.57 10.79
C VAL A 123 4.14 -4.49 9.90
N LEU A 124 5.23 -4.81 9.23
CA LEU A 124 5.89 -3.87 8.32
C LEU A 124 5.00 -3.56 7.11
N GLY A 125 4.38 -4.58 6.54
CA GLY A 125 3.42 -4.40 5.45
C GLY A 125 2.21 -3.57 5.88
N GLU A 126 1.71 -3.79 7.10
CA GLU A 126 0.63 -3.00 7.68
C GLU A 126 1.03 -1.54 7.86
N ASN A 127 2.24 -1.27 8.35
CA ASN A 127 2.74 0.09 8.52
C ASN A 127 2.88 0.82 7.18
N ILE A 128 3.35 0.12 6.15
CA ILE A 128 3.44 0.68 4.80
C ILE A 128 2.05 1.07 4.30
N SER A 129 1.07 0.19 4.48
CA SER A 129 -0.32 0.46 4.10
C SER A 129 -0.91 1.64 4.89
N ASP A 130 -0.75 1.65 6.20
CA ASP A 130 -1.26 2.72 7.07
C ASP A 130 -0.65 4.08 6.72
N SER A 131 0.62 4.11 6.32
CA SER A 131 1.28 5.35 5.93
C SER A 131 0.57 6.04 4.76
N ARG A 132 -0.04 5.26 3.85
CA ARG A 132 -0.78 5.79 2.70
C ARG A 132 -2.08 6.49 3.12
N ASN A 133 -2.74 5.99 4.16
CA ASN A 133 -3.93 6.62 4.72
C ASN A 133 -3.56 7.89 5.51
N ILE A 134 -2.47 7.86 6.26
CA ILE A 134 -1.98 9.03 7.00
C ILE A 134 -1.58 10.15 6.04
N ALA A 135 -0.96 9.80 4.91
CA ALA A 135 -0.61 10.77 3.85
C ALA A 135 -1.82 11.27 3.07
N LYS A 136 -3.01 10.71 3.31
CA LYS A 136 -4.26 11.01 2.58
C LYS A 136 -4.17 10.65 1.09
N ALA A 137 -3.28 9.72 0.75
CA ALA A 137 -3.08 9.23 -0.61
C ALA A 137 -4.15 8.22 -1.01
N HIS A 138 -4.69 7.48 -0.06
CA HIS A 138 -5.65 6.41 -0.29
C HIS A 138 -6.78 6.40 0.72
N TYR A 139 -7.97 5.99 0.24
CA TYR A 139 -9.08 5.62 1.11
C TYR A 139 -8.77 4.29 1.81
N LYS A 140 -9.41 4.07 2.94
CA LYS A 140 -9.27 2.80 3.65
C LYS A 140 -9.64 1.60 2.78
N SER A 141 -10.69 1.73 1.96
CA SER A 141 -11.10 0.66 1.03
C SER A 141 -10.06 0.35 -0.02
N ASP A 142 -9.28 1.34 -0.50
CA ASP A 142 -8.15 1.12 -1.40
C ASP A 142 -7.11 0.20 -0.75
N SER A 143 -6.82 0.45 0.52
CA SER A 143 -5.83 -0.31 1.29
C SER A 143 -6.29 -1.73 1.54
N GLU A 144 -7.56 -1.91 1.92
CA GLU A 144 -8.12 -3.24 2.20
C GLU A 144 -8.14 -4.12 0.96
N PHE A 145 -8.56 -3.57 -0.19
CA PHE A 145 -8.53 -4.31 -1.44
C PHE A 145 -7.09 -4.61 -1.87
N GLY A 146 -6.18 -3.65 -1.70
CA GLY A 146 -4.76 -3.85 -1.99
C GLY A 146 -4.18 -5.04 -1.22
N LYS A 147 -4.46 -5.12 0.08
CA LYS A 147 -4.01 -6.24 0.90
C LYS A 147 -4.57 -7.58 0.42
N GLN A 148 -5.85 -7.62 0.04
CA GLN A 148 -6.46 -8.83 -0.52
C GLN A 148 -5.75 -9.26 -1.80
N ILE A 149 -5.42 -8.31 -2.67
CA ILE A 149 -4.68 -8.58 -3.90
C ILE A 149 -3.29 -9.14 -3.57
N GLY A 150 -2.60 -8.55 -2.58
CA GLY A 150 -1.30 -9.03 -2.14
C GLY A 150 -1.34 -10.49 -1.67
N ASP A 151 -2.35 -10.84 -0.88
CA ASP A 151 -2.54 -12.21 -0.41
C ASP A 151 -2.81 -13.17 -1.58
N GLU A 152 -3.69 -12.79 -2.51
CA GLU A 152 -4.03 -13.62 -3.66
C GLU A 152 -2.84 -13.79 -4.62
N LEU A 153 -2.08 -12.75 -4.86
CA LEU A 153 -0.88 -12.82 -5.69
C LEU A 153 0.15 -13.74 -5.08
N TYR A 154 0.34 -13.67 -3.77
CA TYR A 154 1.29 -14.55 -3.10
C TYR A 154 0.86 -16.01 -3.18
N LYS A 155 -0.41 -16.27 -2.94
CA LYS A 155 -0.98 -17.61 -3.06
C LYS A 155 -0.75 -18.19 -4.45
N HIS A 156 -0.97 -17.38 -5.49
CA HIS A 156 -0.76 -17.75 -6.87
C HIS A 156 0.72 -18.06 -7.17
N LEU A 157 1.63 -17.22 -6.70
CA LEU A 157 3.06 -17.44 -6.86
C LEU A 157 3.52 -18.72 -6.16
N LYS A 158 3.00 -18.99 -4.99
CA LYS A 158 3.32 -20.19 -4.21
C LYS A 158 2.88 -21.47 -4.91
N GLU A 159 1.75 -21.45 -5.60
CA GLU A 159 1.22 -22.60 -6.35
C GLU A 159 2.05 -22.94 -7.59
N LYS A 160 2.82 -21.99 -8.14
CA LYS A 160 3.65 -22.18 -9.33
C LYS A 160 5.02 -22.77 -9.05
N VAL A 161 5.40 -22.88 -7.80
CA VAL A 161 6.75 -23.36 -7.42
C VAL A 161 6.76 -24.85 -7.15
#